data_ac315bd37b3a72e56c596decc1cc429a
#
_entry.id   ac315bd37b3a72e56c596decc1cc429a
#
_cell.length_a   1.000
_cell.length_b   1.000
_cell.length_c   1.000
_cell.angle_alpha   90.00
_cell.angle_beta   90.00
_cell.angle_gamma   90.00
#
_symmetry.space_group_name_H-M   'P 1'
#
loop_
_entity.id
_entity.type
_entity.pdbx_description
1 polymer ?
#
loop_
_entity_poly.entity_id
_entity_poly.type
_entity_poly.pdbx_seq_one_letter_code
_entity_poly.pdbx_strand_id
1 'polypeptide(L)'
;MDSFEINKIITAVLLVVVLVVGIDKLSTFIFHVDKPETPGYTIEVEQVASTTTAEEKVDIVSLLAMGDIAHGEKQFKKCKACHSIKQGGGNKIGPKLWNVMFRPAGSITDYNYSKALSSYSKEWNWEEMNGFLIKPAKWIPNNKMGFAGLKSEKDRASVILYLNQNSDNPKPLP
;
A
#
# COMPACT_ATOMS: atom_id res chain seq x y z
N MET A 1 12.23 52.59 9.12
CA MET A 1 12.69 51.84 7.93
C MET A 1 12.86 52.83 6.81
N ASP A 2 14.05 52.90 6.23
CA ASP A 2 14.32 53.78 5.10
C ASP A 2 13.63 53.27 3.83
N SER A 3 13.25 54.19 2.93
CA SER A 3 12.59 53.83 1.64
C SER A 3 13.41 52.80 0.87
N PHE A 4 14.72 52.78 1.04
CA PHE A 4 15.62 51.81 0.42
C PHE A 4 15.44 50.37 0.94
N GLU A 5 15.25 50.22 2.26
CA GLU A 5 14.98 48.91 2.88
C GLU A 5 13.59 48.37 2.49
N ILE A 6 12.59 49.26 2.42
CA ILE A 6 11.26 48.93 1.98
C ILE A 6 11.27 48.43 0.54
N ASN A 7 11.99 49.09 -0.36
CA ASN A 7 12.11 48.72 -1.74
C ASN A 7 12.80 47.36 -1.90
N LYS A 8 13.81 47.03 -1.10
CA LYS A 8 14.44 45.69 -1.11
C LYS A 8 13.44 44.60 -0.73
N ILE A 9 12.65 44.82 0.31
CA ILE A 9 11.65 43.85 0.76
C ILE A 9 10.59 43.63 -0.31
N ILE A 10 10.06 44.74 -0.89
CA ILE A 10 9.07 44.66 -1.97
C ILE A 10 9.64 43.90 -3.16
N THR A 11 10.87 44.22 -3.57
CA THR A 11 11.51 43.52 -4.71
C THR A 11 11.71 42.06 -4.40
N ALA A 12 12.13 41.67 -3.21
CA ALA A 12 12.29 40.27 -2.82
C ALA A 12 10.95 39.53 -2.85
N VAL A 13 9.89 40.13 -2.32
CA VAL A 13 8.55 39.53 -2.35
C VAL A 13 8.04 39.35 -3.78
N LEU A 14 8.19 40.38 -4.63
CA LEU A 14 7.78 40.31 -6.03
C LEU A 14 8.55 39.21 -6.78
N LEU A 15 9.85 39.08 -6.54
CA LEU A 15 10.68 38.03 -7.13
C LEU A 15 10.19 36.65 -6.74
N VAL A 16 9.89 36.42 -5.47
CA VAL A 16 9.34 35.13 -4.99
C VAL A 16 8.00 34.83 -5.65
N VAL A 17 7.09 35.81 -5.74
CA VAL A 17 5.79 35.64 -6.41
C VAL A 17 5.97 35.27 -7.87
N VAL A 18 6.85 35.96 -8.59
CA VAL A 18 7.14 35.65 -10.01
C VAL A 18 7.72 34.25 -10.17
N LEU A 19 8.62 33.83 -9.29
CA LEU A 19 9.18 32.48 -9.33
C LEU A 19 8.12 31.41 -9.08
N VAL A 20 7.27 31.60 -8.06
CA VAL A 20 6.22 30.63 -7.72
C VAL A 20 5.23 30.48 -8.88
N VAL A 21 4.73 31.61 -9.40
CA VAL A 21 3.79 31.62 -10.54
C VAL A 21 4.46 31.06 -11.81
N GLY A 22 5.70 31.39 -12.05
CA GLY A 22 6.47 30.88 -13.18
C GLY A 22 6.65 29.37 -13.14
N ILE A 23 7.02 28.82 -11.98
CA ILE A 23 7.17 27.38 -11.78
C ILE A 23 5.82 26.66 -11.94
N ASP A 24 4.73 27.21 -11.38
CA ASP A 24 3.37 26.66 -11.52
C ASP A 24 2.96 26.58 -12.98
N LYS A 25 3.10 27.67 -13.74
CA LYS A 25 2.76 27.71 -15.16
C LYS A 25 3.64 26.80 -16.01
N LEU A 26 4.93 26.74 -15.72
CA LEU A 26 5.89 25.86 -16.42
C LEU A 26 5.55 24.40 -16.13
N SER A 27 5.27 24.05 -14.88
CA SER A 27 4.85 22.71 -14.48
C SER A 27 3.55 22.30 -15.19
N THR A 28 2.55 23.17 -15.22
CA THR A 28 1.28 22.90 -15.91
C THR A 28 1.49 22.73 -17.42
N PHE A 29 2.39 23.48 -18.03
CA PHE A 29 2.70 23.38 -19.45
C PHE A 29 3.44 22.07 -19.79
N ILE A 30 4.43 21.69 -18.99
CA ILE A 30 5.23 20.46 -19.22
C ILE A 30 4.43 19.18 -18.91
N PHE A 31 3.61 19.22 -17.85
CA PHE A 31 2.84 18.09 -17.37
C PHE A 31 1.35 18.18 -17.71
N HIS A 32 1.02 18.95 -18.75
CA HIS A 32 -0.36 19.03 -19.23
C HIS A 32 -0.79 17.66 -19.76
N VAL A 33 -1.73 17.06 -19.06
CA VAL A 33 -2.40 15.82 -19.50
C VAL A 33 -3.83 16.19 -19.86
N ASP A 34 -4.16 16.11 -21.15
CA ASP A 34 -5.52 16.27 -21.61
C ASP A 34 -6.40 15.20 -20.97
N LYS A 35 -7.39 15.64 -20.19
CA LYS A 35 -8.35 14.74 -19.58
C LYS A 35 -9.23 14.19 -20.71
N PRO A 36 -9.25 12.86 -20.95
CA PRO A 36 -10.09 12.30 -21.99
C PRO A 36 -11.56 12.66 -21.71
N GLU A 37 -12.24 13.15 -22.73
CA GLU A 37 -13.67 13.56 -22.64
C GLU A 37 -14.60 12.39 -22.36
N THR A 38 -14.16 11.18 -22.63
CA THR A 38 -14.86 9.95 -22.29
C THR A 38 -13.96 9.05 -21.43
N PRO A 39 -14.45 8.56 -20.27
CA PRO A 39 -13.69 7.54 -19.52
C PRO A 39 -13.50 6.33 -20.42
N GLY A 40 -12.26 5.85 -20.57
CA GLY A 40 -11.91 4.73 -21.43
C GLY A 40 -12.53 3.38 -21.03
N TYR A 41 -13.38 3.39 -20.03
CA TYR A 41 -14.17 2.25 -19.57
C TYR A 41 -15.51 2.74 -19.00
N THR A 42 -16.59 2.52 -19.74
CA THR A 42 -17.96 2.69 -19.25
C THR A 42 -18.36 1.43 -18.48
N ILE A 43 -18.44 1.54 -17.18
CA ILE A 43 -19.11 0.52 -16.36
C ILE A 43 -20.60 0.82 -16.51
N GLU A 44 -21.36 -0.03 -17.20
CA GLU A 44 -22.81 -0.03 -17.09
C GLU A 44 -23.18 -0.45 -15.67
N VAL A 45 -23.46 0.53 -14.83
CA VAL A 45 -24.00 0.28 -13.49
C VAL A 45 -25.49 0.09 -13.68
N GLU A 46 -25.97 -1.16 -13.74
CA GLU A 46 -27.37 -1.42 -13.44
C GLU A 46 -27.64 -0.91 -12.02
N GLN A 47 -28.51 0.08 -11.93
CA GLN A 47 -29.01 0.60 -10.65
C GLN A 47 -29.73 -0.51 -9.90
N VAL A 48 -29.05 -1.13 -8.98
CA VAL A 48 -29.71 -1.89 -7.91
C VAL A 48 -29.60 -1.05 -6.64
N ALA A 49 -30.76 -0.71 -6.14
CA ALA A 49 -30.98 0.12 -4.97
C ALA A 49 -30.17 -0.33 -3.76
N SER A 50 -29.75 0.71 -3.03
CA SER A 50 -29.25 0.69 -1.65
C SER A 50 -29.53 -0.56 -0.83
N THR A 51 -28.48 -1.32 -0.54
CA THR A 51 -28.44 -2.06 0.73
C THR A 51 -26.99 -2.33 1.10
N THR A 52 -26.58 -1.82 2.26
CA THR A 52 -25.54 -2.35 3.16
C THR A 52 -24.22 -2.81 2.51
N THR A 53 -23.15 -2.14 2.86
CA THR A 53 -21.74 -2.47 2.65
C THR A 53 -21.47 -3.99 2.75
N ALA A 54 -21.75 -4.73 1.68
CA ALA A 54 -21.20 -6.06 1.48
C ALA A 54 -19.80 -5.82 0.93
N GLU A 55 -18.77 -6.18 1.68
CA GLU A 55 -17.43 -6.40 1.16
C GLU A 55 -17.60 -7.34 -0.04
N GLU A 56 -17.31 -6.86 -1.25
CA GLU A 56 -17.15 -7.76 -2.41
C GLU A 56 -16.16 -8.84 -1.98
N LYS A 57 -16.66 -10.04 -1.76
CA LYS A 57 -15.82 -11.20 -1.49
C LYS A 57 -15.00 -11.43 -2.75
N VAL A 58 -13.79 -10.88 -2.77
CA VAL A 58 -12.82 -11.18 -3.82
C VAL A 58 -12.70 -12.70 -3.89
N ASP A 59 -12.96 -13.28 -5.04
CA ASP A 59 -12.70 -14.71 -5.25
C ASP A 59 -11.19 -14.92 -5.14
N ILE A 60 -10.79 -15.41 -3.97
CA ILE A 60 -9.38 -15.56 -3.61
C ILE A 60 -8.69 -16.59 -4.53
N VAL A 61 -9.43 -17.59 -5.03
CA VAL A 61 -8.91 -18.61 -5.95
C VAL A 61 -8.51 -17.95 -7.26
N SER A 62 -9.43 -17.21 -7.87
CA SER A 62 -9.16 -16.44 -9.10
C SER A 62 -8.05 -15.42 -8.91
N LEU A 63 -8.01 -14.74 -7.77
CA LEU A 63 -6.94 -13.79 -7.46
C LEU A 63 -5.58 -14.50 -7.41
N LEU A 64 -5.45 -15.60 -6.67
CA LEU A 64 -4.18 -16.31 -6.50
C LEU A 64 -3.72 -16.94 -7.82
N ALA A 65 -4.65 -17.36 -8.70
CA ALA A 65 -4.33 -17.87 -10.03
C ALA A 65 -3.61 -16.85 -10.94
N MET A 66 -3.78 -15.55 -10.69
CA MET A 66 -3.06 -14.49 -11.42
C MET A 66 -1.64 -14.28 -10.92
N GLY A 67 -1.28 -14.88 -9.79
CA GLY A 67 -0.01 -14.66 -9.12
C GLY A 67 1.14 -15.42 -9.75
N ASP A 68 2.35 -14.88 -9.61
CA ASP A 68 3.63 -15.48 -10.00
C ASP A 68 4.65 -15.26 -8.91
N ILE A 69 5.31 -16.33 -8.45
CA ILE A 69 6.23 -16.29 -7.32
C ILE A 69 7.47 -15.43 -7.61
N ALA A 70 8.02 -15.50 -8.81
CA ALA A 70 9.18 -14.72 -9.21
C ALA A 70 8.82 -13.22 -9.31
N HIS A 71 7.60 -12.92 -9.75
CA HIS A 71 7.06 -11.57 -9.70
C HIS A 71 6.87 -11.12 -8.25
N GLY A 72 6.36 -12.00 -7.38
CA GLY A 72 6.20 -11.76 -5.95
C GLY A 72 7.53 -11.41 -5.26
N GLU A 73 8.60 -12.10 -5.57
CA GLU A 73 9.94 -11.76 -5.07
C GLU A 73 10.38 -10.36 -5.49
N LYS A 74 10.12 -9.98 -6.75
CA LYS A 74 10.42 -8.62 -7.25
C LYS A 74 9.61 -7.57 -6.49
N GLN A 75 8.30 -7.80 -6.30
CA GLN A 75 7.43 -6.88 -5.56
C GLN A 75 7.79 -6.80 -4.07
N PHE A 76 8.24 -7.90 -3.48
CA PHE A 76 8.68 -7.96 -2.08
C PHE A 76 9.86 -7.02 -1.79
N LYS A 77 10.58 -6.53 -2.79
CA LYS A 77 11.60 -5.49 -2.60
C LYS A 77 11.06 -4.26 -1.87
N LYS A 78 9.78 -3.94 -2.03
CA LYS A 78 9.07 -2.86 -1.33
C LYS A 78 8.92 -3.12 0.19
N CYS A 79 9.02 -4.38 0.60
CA CYS A 79 8.87 -4.84 1.99
C CYS A 79 10.22 -5.01 2.72
N LYS A 80 11.29 -5.30 1.96
CA LYS A 80 12.63 -5.67 2.48
C LYS A 80 13.27 -4.61 3.40
N ALA A 81 12.94 -3.35 3.22
CA ALA A 81 13.46 -2.28 4.06
C ALA A 81 13.01 -2.47 5.51
N CYS A 82 11.75 -2.88 5.71
CA CYS A 82 11.12 -3.00 7.01
C CYS A 82 11.03 -4.43 7.53
N HIS A 83 11.06 -5.44 6.67
CA HIS A 83 10.84 -6.83 7.04
C HIS A 83 11.97 -7.77 6.62
N SER A 84 12.21 -8.82 7.41
CA SER A 84 13.01 -9.99 7.03
C SER A 84 12.08 -11.10 6.56
N ILE A 85 12.46 -11.82 5.48
CA ILE A 85 11.75 -12.99 4.95
C ILE A 85 12.57 -14.28 5.08
N LYS A 86 13.84 -14.18 5.42
CA LYS A 86 14.72 -15.36 5.51
C LYS A 86 14.39 -16.20 6.74
N GLN A 87 14.52 -17.52 6.63
CA GLN A 87 14.51 -18.43 7.77
C GLN A 87 15.56 -18.00 8.79
N GLY A 88 15.19 -17.95 10.06
CA GLY A 88 16.05 -17.46 11.12
C GLY A 88 16.32 -15.94 11.11
N GLY A 89 15.72 -15.20 10.17
CA GLY A 89 15.84 -13.75 10.13
C GLY A 89 15.16 -13.07 11.30
N GLY A 90 15.75 -11.99 11.82
CA GLY A 90 15.22 -11.21 12.94
C GLY A 90 14.17 -10.19 12.52
N ASN A 91 13.53 -9.56 13.51
CA ASN A 91 12.69 -8.39 13.33
C ASN A 91 13.54 -7.19 12.88
N LYS A 92 12.94 -6.28 12.13
CA LYS A 92 13.50 -5.00 11.74
C LYS A 92 12.57 -3.88 12.25
N ILE A 93 12.30 -2.86 11.42
CA ILE A 93 11.25 -1.86 11.67
C ILE A 93 9.88 -2.55 11.79
N GLY A 94 9.63 -3.56 10.96
CA GLY A 94 8.51 -4.48 11.05
C GLY A 94 8.91 -5.87 11.53
N PRO A 95 7.93 -6.72 11.86
CA PRO A 95 8.18 -8.10 12.29
C PRO A 95 8.75 -8.96 11.17
N LYS A 96 9.44 -10.04 11.54
CA LYS A 96 9.88 -11.08 10.60
C LYS A 96 8.69 -11.75 9.92
N LEU A 97 8.83 -12.05 8.62
CA LEU A 97 7.76 -12.59 7.78
C LEU A 97 7.95 -14.07 7.39
N TRP A 98 9.05 -14.72 7.82
CA TRP A 98 9.14 -16.17 7.68
C TRP A 98 7.97 -16.83 8.43
N ASN A 99 7.31 -17.79 7.81
CA ASN A 99 6.11 -18.44 8.36
C ASN A 99 4.96 -17.45 8.64
N VAL A 100 4.80 -16.36 7.88
CA VAL A 100 3.74 -15.38 8.15
C VAL A 100 2.37 -15.89 7.74
N MET A 101 2.26 -16.65 6.64
CA MET A 101 0.97 -17.17 6.19
C MET A 101 0.41 -18.15 7.20
N PHE A 102 -0.87 -17.99 7.51
CA PHE A 102 -1.64 -18.76 8.51
C PHE A 102 -1.10 -18.66 9.96
N ARG A 103 -0.24 -17.69 10.22
CA ARG A 103 0.19 -17.32 11.57
C ARG A 103 -0.82 -16.34 12.17
N PRO A 104 -1.18 -16.47 13.48
CA PRO A 104 -1.99 -15.47 14.15
C PRO A 104 -1.35 -14.07 14.07
N ALA A 105 -2.14 -13.06 13.76
CA ALA A 105 -1.64 -11.69 13.70
C ALA A 105 -1.15 -11.24 15.09
N GLY A 106 -0.07 -10.47 15.12
CA GLY A 106 0.48 -9.97 16.38
C GLY A 106 1.17 -11.01 17.27
N SER A 107 1.41 -12.25 16.79
CA SER A 107 1.87 -13.37 17.62
C SER A 107 3.38 -13.47 17.83
N ILE A 108 4.19 -12.63 17.17
CA ILE A 108 5.65 -12.62 17.38
C ILE A 108 5.94 -11.97 18.73
N THR A 109 6.45 -12.74 19.67
CA THR A 109 6.63 -12.33 21.08
C THR A 109 7.77 -11.33 21.27
N ASP A 110 8.78 -11.37 20.40
CA ASP A 110 9.96 -10.49 20.41
C ASP A 110 9.78 -9.24 19.53
N TYR A 111 8.53 -8.87 19.17
CA TYR A 111 8.20 -7.68 18.41
C TYR A 111 7.12 -6.81 19.08
N ASN A 112 7.36 -5.50 19.15
CA ASN A 112 6.41 -4.56 19.77
C ASN A 112 5.35 -4.08 18.76
N TYR A 113 4.25 -4.80 18.68
CA TYR A 113 3.12 -4.46 17.82
C TYR A 113 2.35 -3.20 18.28
N SER A 114 1.52 -2.64 17.40
CA SER A 114 0.47 -1.70 17.81
C SER A 114 -0.61 -2.43 18.61
N LYS A 115 -1.33 -1.70 19.45
CA LYS A 115 -2.51 -2.26 20.17
C LYS A 115 -3.51 -2.87 19.19
N ALA A 116 -3.76 -2.18 18.06
CA ALA A 116 -4.67 -2.66 17.02
C ALA A 116 -4.27 -4.03 16.47
N LEU A 117 -2.97 -4.26 16.23
CA LEU A 117 -2.51 -5.54 15.67
C LEU A 117 -2.37 -6.62 16.75
N SER A 118 -2.00 -6.27 17.98
CA SER A 118 -1.96 -7.21 19.10
C SER A 118 -3.35 -7.73 19.50
N SER A 119 -4.38 -6.90 19.28
CA SER A 119 -5.78 -7.29 19.57
C SER A 119 -6.49 -7.90 18.35
N TYR A 120 -5.80 -8.04 17.23
CA TYR A 120 -6.37 -8.56 16.00
C TYR A 120 -6.39 -10.10 16.07
N SER A 121 -7.55 -10.65 16.38
CA SER A 121 -7.72 -12.08 16.72
C SER A 121 -7.79 -13.03 15.51
N LYS A 122 -7.39 -12.55 14.31
CA LYS A 122 -7.39 -13.35 13.10
C LYS A 122 -5.97 -13.82 12.75
N GLU A 123 -5.91 -14.87 11.94
CA GLU A 123 -4.66 -15.32 11.33
C GLU A 123 -4.50 -14.74 9.90
N TRP A 124 -3.29 -14.73 9.41
CA TRP A 124 -2.96 -14.26 8.05
C TRP A 124 -3.31 -15.32 7.00
N ASN A 125 -4.60 -15.67 6.87
CA ASN A 125 -5.08 -16.48 5.75
C ASN A 125 -5.00 -15.70 4.42
N TRP A 126 -5.45 -16.30 3.34
CA TRP A 126 -5.37 -15.71 2.00
C TRP A 126 -6.14 -14.39 1.89
N GLU A 127 -7.36 -14.36 2.42
CA GLU A 127 -8.27 -13.21 2.38
C GLU A 127 -7.76 -12.07 3.26
N GLU A 128 -7.36 -12.38 4.50
CA GLU A 128 -6.86 -11.38 5.44
C GLU A 128 -5.56 -10.74 4.93
N MET A 129 -4.66 -11.56 4.37
CA MET A 129 -3.43 -11.03 3.78
C MET A 129 -3.71 -10.17 2.55
N ASN A 130 -4.62 -10.60 1.66
CA ASN A 130 -5.02 -9.79 0.51
C ASN A 130 -5.62 -8.46 0.94
N GLY A 131 -6.62 -8.48 1.84
CA GLY A 131 -7.28 -7.27 2.34
C GLY A 131 -6.29 -6.30 3.00
N PHE A 132 -5.40 -6.83 3.85
CA PHE A 132 -4.37 -6.03 4.50
C PHE A 132 -3.40 -5.40 3.49
N LEU A 133 -2.98 -6.15 2.48
CA LEU A 133 -2.05 -5.64 1.45
C LEU A 133 -2.69 -4.63 0.49
N ILE A 134 -4.01 -4.56 0.36
CA ILE A 134 -4.68 -3.49 -0.40
C ILE A 134 -4.37 -2.13 0.22
N LYS A 135 -4.61 -1.98 1.51
CA LYS A 135 -4.34 -0.75 2.28
C LYS A 135 -4.29 -1.05 3.77
N PRO A 136 -3.09 -1.32 4.34
CA PRO A 136 -2.95 -1.72 5.75
C PRO A 136 -3.65 -0.81 6.76
N ALA A 137 -3.52 0.51 6.58
CA ALA A 137 -4.12 1.49 7.48
C ALA A 137 -5.66 1.51 7.44
N LYS A 138 -6.28 1.05 6.34
CA LYS A 138 -7.75 0.91 6.24
C LYS A 138 -8.22 -0.42 6.79
N TRP A 139 -7.47 -1.51 6.53
CA TRP A 139 -7.84 -2.86 6.94
C TRP A 139 -7.76 -3.04 8.47
N ILE A 140 -6.66 -2.58 9.06
CA ILE A 140 -6.47 -2.54 10.51
C ILE A 140 -6.14 -1.11 10.91
N PRO A 141 -7.12 -0.27 11.27
CA PRO A 141 -6.87 1.11 11.69
C PRO A 141 -5.93 1.16 12.90
N ASN A 142 -5.10 2.20 12.98
CA ASN A 142 -4.11 2.40 14.06
C ASN A 142 -3.00 1.33 14.14
N ASN A 143 -2.77 0.57 13.07
CA ASN A 143 -1.54 -0.22 12.96
C ASN A 143 -0.34 0.70 12.70
N LYS A 144 0.88 0.21 12.99
CA LYS A 144 2.14 0.98 12.82
C LYS A 144 2.73 0.91 11.41
N MET A 145 2.16 0.13 10.49
CA MET A 145 2.71 -0.09 9.15
C MET A 145 2.37 1.08 8.21
N GLY A 146 3.37 1.92 7.94
CA GLY A 146 3.23 3.10 7.07
C GLY A 146 3.27 2.78 5.56
N PHE A 147 2.76 1.62 5.14
CA PHE A 147 2.75 1.19 3.75
C PHE A 147 1.46 1.62 3.03
N ALA A 148 1.61 2.17 1.82
CA ALA A 148 0.47 2.66 1.04
C ALA A 148 -0.43 1.54 0.47
N GLY A 149 0.08 0.31 0.43
CA GLY A 149 -0.59 -0.86 -0.13
C GLY A 149 -0.18 -1.19 -1.56
N LEU A 150 -0.67 -2.32 -2.06
CA LEU A 150 -0.51 -2.82 -3.42
C LEU A 150 -1.86 -2.73 -4.14
N LYS A 151 -2.00 -1.80 -5.09
CA LYS A 151 -3.26 -1.61 -5.83
C LYS A 151 -3.53 -2.73 -6.83
N SER A 152 -2.48 -3.25 -7.48
CA SER A 152 -2.59 -4.31 -8.48
C SER A 152 -2.90 -5.65 -7.81
N GLU A 153 -3.93 -6.33 -8.30
CA GLU A 153 -4.31 -7.67 -7.85
C GLU A 153 -3.21 -8.69 -8.12
N LYS A 154 -2.62 -8.65 -9.31
CA LYS A 154 -1.48 -9.48 -9.66
C LYS A 154 -0.29 -9.29 -8.74
N ASP A 155 0.02 -8.05 -8.34
CA ASP A 155 1.11 -7.77 -7.40
C ASP A 155 0.79 -8.38 -6.03
N ARG A 156 -0.46 -8.23 -5.53
CA ARG A 156 -0.88 -8.79 -4.24
C ARG A 156 -0.85 -10.32 -4.27
N ALA A 157 -1.48 -10.93 -5.27
CA ALA A 157 -1.46 -12.38 -5.45
C ALA A 157 -0.03 -12.93 -5.45
N SER A 158 0.84 -12.31 -6.24
CA SER A 158 2.25 -12.72 -6.37
C SER A 158 3.01 -12.60 -5.05
N VAL A 159 2.82 -11.51 -4.30
CA VAL A 159 3.44 -11.34 -2.97
C VAL A 159 2.91 -12.37 -1.99
N ILE A 160 1.62 -12.65 -1.99
CA ILE A 160 1.00 -13.66 -1.10
C ILE A 160 1.58 -15.05 -1.39
N LEU A 161 1.70 -15.44 -2.66
CA LEU A 161 2.33 -16.70 -3.04
C LEU A 161 3.80 -16.77 -2.61
N TYR A 162 4.54 -15.68 -2.78
CA TYR A 162 5.93 -15.60 -2.34
C TYR A 162 6.04 -15.70 -0.82
N LEU A 163 5.15 -15.05 -0.06
CA LEU A 163 5.11 -15.17 1.41
C LEU A 163 4.80 -16.61 1.84
N ASN A 164 3.85 -17.28 1.17
CA ASN A 164 3.51 -18.67 1.46
C ASN A 164 4.69 -19.62 1.20
N GLN A 165 5.42 -19.41 0.11
CA GLN A 165 6.60 -20.22 -0.22
C GLN A 165 7.72 -20.04 0.80
N ASN A 166 7.82 -18.87 1.45
CA ASN A 166 8.82 -18.59 2.48
C ASN A 166 8.32 -19.05 3.87
N SER A 167 8.10 -20.34 3.98
CA SER A 167 7.58 -21.04 5.16
C SER A 167 8.20 -22.43 5.26
N ASP A 168 8.28 -22.97 6.49
CA ASP A 168 8.67 -24.37 6.74
C ASP A 168 7.59 -25.35 6.24
N ASN A 169 6.34 -24.89 6.13
CA ASN A 169 5.20 -25.69 5.67
C ASN A 169 4.26 -24.84 4.81
N PRO A 170 4.61 -24.58 3.54
CA PRO A 170 3.75 -23.85 2.63
C PRO A 170 2.38 -24.53 2.50
N LYS A 171 1.32 -23.74 2.60
CA LYS A 171 -0.04 -24.26 2.49
C LYS A 171 -0.41 -24.48 1.03
N PRO A 172 -1.20 -25.52 0.72
CA PRO A 172 -1.78 -25.70 -0.60
C PRO A 172 -2.66 -24.50 -0.95
N LEU A 173 -2.76 -24.20 -2.24
CA LEU A 173 -3.70 -23.20 -2.73
C LEU A 173 -5.13 -23.68 -2.52
N PRO A 174 -6.07 -22.76 -2.26
CA PRO A 174 -7.48 -23.10 -2.06
C PRO A 174 -8.17 -23.61 -3.33
#